data_be74adff635e98dff71eeeb13ddf04de
#
_entry.id   be74adff635e98dff71eeeb13ddf04de
#
_cell.length_a   1.000
_cell.length_b   1.000
_cell.length_c   1.000
_cell.angle_alpha   90.00
_cell.angle_beta   90.00
_cell.angle_gamma   90.00
#
_symmetry.space_group_name_H-M   'P 1'
#
loop_
_entity.id
_entity.type
_entity.pdbx_description
1 polymer ?
#
loop_
_entity_poly.entity_id
_entity_poly.type
_entity_poly.pdbx_seq_one_letter_code
_entity_poly.pdbx_strand_id
1 'polypeptide(L)'
;MDFESLKKIPHSLEAERALIGGIFYNQDLFDEIRDIVNSEDFYKVEHSSIYSAIEKVYSENKGIDGILIEEEIKKSNSKNKEEILEILSDILDEITSSYNLLEYANLIKEKAMLRRLGNVGAEITQLAYNDVRVAEEIIDEAEAKVLNLSKNILKNSIVDMKTAGVAEIMRMERVSENRGKTLGIPTGFIDLDRMTSGLNNSDLIILAARPAMGKTAFALNLALNAGKEKKNVLVFSLEMPVQQLYQRLLSIESGISQNKLKNAYLEEQDWEKLTIATGILSNSNIFVADLPHTNVLEIRSYARKMKSQNQLDLIIIDYLQLINGSGRGGSEFNRQQEISDISRALEGLARELDVPVIALSQLSRAVESRVDKRPMLSDLRESGAIEQDADIVAFLYREEYYIPETENKGITELIIGKHRNGATGTVKLNFLSEFTKFTNYTDEVK
;
A
#
# COMPACT_ATOMS: atom_id res chain seq x y z
N MET A 1 -3.45 34.08 -17.67
CA MET A 1 -2.94 34.18 -16.28
C MET A 1 -1.49 34.57 -16.36
N ASP A 2 -1.15 35.70 -15.81
CA ASP A 2 0.20 36.28 -15.89
C ASP A 2 1.10 35.49 -14.90
N PHE A 3 2.00 34.66 -15.42
CA PHE A 3 2.94 33.85 -14.61
C PHE A 3 3.98 34.71 -13.88
N GLU A 4 4.06 36.00 -14.14
CA GLU A 4 4.96 36.92 -13.42
C GLU A 4 4.51 37.28 -12.02
N SER A 5 3.23 37.12 -11.68
CA SER A 5 2.71 37.39 -10.32
C SER A 5 2.94 36.28 -9.29
N LEU A 6 3.47 35.13 -9.69
CA LEU A 6 3.73 33.95 -8.83
C LEU A 6 5.13 33.96 -8.19
N LYS A 7 5.88 35.08 -8.24
CA LYS A 7 7.31 35.10 -7.88
C LYS A 7 7.63 35.46 -6.42
N LYS A 8 6.99 34.85 -5.43
CA LYS A 8 7.67 34.71 -4.13
C LYS A 8 8.09 33.25 -3.94
N ILE A 9 9.35 32.95 -4.25
CA ILE A 9 9.93 31.63 -3.97
C ILE A 9 9.71 31.35 -2.47
N PRO A 10 9.11 30.21 -2.09
CA PRO A 10 8.82 29.90 -0.68
C PRO A 10 10.09 29.82 0.17
N HIS A 11 10.23 30.73 1.16
CA HIS A 11 11.35 30.76 2.10
C HIS A 11 10.97 31.50 3.39
N SER A 12 11.77 31.35 4.43
CA SER A 12 11.72 32.14 5.66
C SER A 12 13.14 32.36 6.18
N LEU A 13 13.75 33.48 5.79
CA LEU A 13 15.12 33.82 6.22
C LEU A 13 15.21 33.98 7.74
N GLU A 14 14.16 34.49 8.37
CA GLU A 14 14.07 34.62 9.82
C GLU A 14 14.15 33.27 10.53
N ALA A 15 13.42 32.27 10.04
CA ALA A 15 13.46 30.91 10.59
C ALA A 15 14.82 30.25 10.39
N GLU A 16 15.45 30.47 9.20
CA GLU A 16 16.80 29.94 8.91
C GLU A 16 17.84 30.53 9.87
N ARG A 17 17.85 31.85 10.08
CA ARG A 17 18.75 32.53 11.02
C ARG A 17 18.51 32.06 12.45
N ALA A 18 17.23 32.01 12.87
CA ALA A 18 16.85 31.59 14.22
C ALA A 18 17.25 30.13 14.50
N LEU A 19 17.11 29.23 13.50
CA LEU A 19 17.52 27.83 13.63
C LEU A 19 19.05 27.73 13.80
N ILE A 20 19.80 28.34 12.89
CA ILE A 20 21.27 28.31 12.92
C ILE A 20 21.78 28.83 14.26
N GLY A 21 21.39 30.02 14.66
CA GLY A 21 21.84 30.64 15.92
C GLY A 21 21.40 29.88 17.16
N GLY A 22 20.14 29.35 17.14
CA GLY A 22 19.61 28.59 18.28
C GLY A 22 20.32 27.25 18.51
N ILE A 23 20.89 26.62 17.47
CA ILE A 23 21.70 25.40 17.60
C ILE A 23 22.95 25.63 18.47
N PHE A 24 23.57 26.79 18.41
CA PHE A 24 24.72 27.11 19.27
C PHE A 24 24.37 27.19 20.76
N TYR A 25 23.11 27.52 21.08
CA TYR A 25 22.63 27.60 22.47
C TYR A 25 22.09 26.27 23.00
N ASN A 26 21.57 25.41 22.11
CA ASN A 26 20.99 24.14 22.51
C ASN A 26 21.40 23.03 21.52
N GLN A 27 22.62 22.53 21.74
CA GLN A 27 23.22 21.49 20.90
C GLN A 27 22.56 20.12 21.07
N ASP A 28 21.92 19.88 22.22
CA ASP A 28 21.28 18.60 22.53
C ASP A 28 20.12 18.28 21.57
N LEU A 29 19.48 19.31 21.00
CA LEU A 29 18.41 19.15 20.01
C LEU A 29 18.93 18.96 18.58
N PHE A 30 20.23 19.00 18.34
CA PHE A 30 20.74 18.98 16.97
C PHE A 30 20.50 17.64 16.26
N ASP A 31 20.50 16.52 16.96
CA ASP A 31 20.17 15.23 16.38
C ASP A 31 18.72 15.21 15.88
N GLU A 32 17.77 15.74 16.64
CA GLU A 32 16.36 15.85 16.23
C GLU A 32 16.19 16.81 15.06
N ILE A 33 16.92 17.94 15.07
CA ILE A 33 16.89 18.93 13.98
C ILE A 33 17.45 18.34 12.68
N ARG A 34 18.53 17.58 12.74
CA ARG A 34 19.15 16.91 11.59
C ARG A 34 18.25 15.86 10.96
N ASP A 35 17.38 15.22 11.74
CA ASP A 35 16.38 14.31 11.22
C ASP A 35 15.28 15.03 10.43
N ILE A 36 15.03 16.30 10.68
CA ILE A 36 14.00 17.12 10.01
C ILE A 36 14.57 17.83 8.78
N VAL A 37 15.70 18.55 8.90
CA VAL A 37 16.27 19.40 7.85
C VAL A 37 17.71 19.02 7.56
N ASN A 38 18.13 19.25 6.32
CA ASN A 38 19.53 19.16 5.89
C ASN A 38 19.98 20.48 5.23
N SER A 39 21.26 20.61 4.92
CA SER A 39 21.83 21.83 4.34
C SER A 39 21.16 22.23 3.01
N GLU A 40 20.63 21.30 2.21
CA GLU A 40 19.93 21.56 0.94
C GLU A 40 18.52 22.17 1.15
N ASP A 41 17.98 22.11 2.37
CA ASP A 41 16.64 22.62 2.66
C ASP A 41 16.66 24.15 2.88
N PHE A 42 17.82 24.76 3.07
CA PHE A 42 17.96 26.20 3.23
C PHE A 42 17.83 26.95 1.89
N TYR A 43 17.17 28.11 1.92
CA TYR A 43 17.00 28.94 0.74
C TYR A 43 18.25 29.77 0.43
N LYS A 44 18.84 30.38 1.48
CA LYS A 44 20.03 31.21 1.34
C LYS A 44 21.28 30.31 1.28
N VAL A 45 22.10 30.49 0.26
CA VAL A 45 23.29 29.65 0.03
C VAL A 45 24.28 29.75 1.20
N GLU A 46 24.41 30.93 1.79
CA GLU A 46 25.27 31.19 2.94
C GLU A 46 24.76 30.42 4.18
N HIS A 47 23.46 30.42 4.45
CA HIS A 47 22.83 29.66 5.53
C HIS A 47 23.04 28.15 5.33
N SER A 48 22.84 27.66 4.10
CA SER A 48 23.14 26.27 3.70
C SER A 48 24.59 25.90 4.00
N SER A 49 25.53 26.79 3.67
CA SER A 49 26.97 26.58 3.90
C SER A 49 27.34 26.53 5.38
N ILE A 50 26.73 27.43 6.19
CA ILE A 50 26.91 27.45 7.65
C ILE A 50 26.35 26.15 8.25
N TYR A 51 25.14 25.75 7.88
CA TYR A 51 24.53 24.54 8.40
C TYR A 51 25.32 23.28 8.01
N SER A 52 25.84 23.21 6.78
CA SER A 52 26.71 22.13 6.34
C SER A 52 28.02 22.05 7.15
N ALA A 53 28.58 23.21 7.53
CA ALA A 53 29.77 23.24 8.41
C ALA A 53 29.41 22.75 9.84
N ILE A 54 28.24 23.10 10.36
CA ILE A 54 27.72 22.59 11.65
C ILE A 54 27.56 21.05 11.58
N GLU A 55 26.91 20.51 10.54
CA GLU A 55 26.74 19.06 10.35
C GLU A 55 28.08 18.33 10.35
N LYS A 56 29.09 18.91 9.69
CA LYS A 56 30.42 18.30 9.57
C LYS A 56 31.16 18.30 10.89
N VAL A 57 31.22 19.43 11.60
CA VAL A 57 31.90 19.54 12.92
C VAL A 57 31.23 18.59 13.93
N TYR A 58 29.90 18.51 13.93
CA TYR A 58 29.16 17.61 14.81
C TYR A 58 29.41 16.13 14.48
N SER A 59 29.48 15.79 13.19
CA SER A 59 29.79 14.40 12.75
C SER A 59 31.18 13.91 13.16
N GLU A 60 32.10 14.84 13.44
CA GLU A 60 33.47 14.56 13.98
C GLU A 60 33.46 14.42 15.51
N ASN A 61 32.28 14.34 16.15
CA ASN A 61 32.09 14.33 17.61
C ASN A 61 32.70 15.53 18.33
N LYS A 62 32.74 16.69 17.67
CA LYS A 62 33.17 17.97 18.26
C LYS A 62 31.93 18.77 18.68
N GLY A 63 32.08 19.52 19.77
CA GLY A 63 31.00 20.47 20.16
C GLY A 63 30.82 21.54 19.09
N ILE A 64 29.59 22.03 18.94
CA ILE A 64 29.24 23.11 18.01
C ILE A 64 29.72 24.44 18.62
N ASP A 65 30.84 24.93 18.14
CA ASP A 65 31.47 26.17 18.59
C ASP A 65 31.74 27.10 17.40
N GLY A 66 31.50 28.41 17.60
CA GLY A 66 31.64 29.39 16.51
C GLY A 66 33.04 29.36 15.85
N ILE A 67 34.11 29.20 16.64
CA ILE A 67 35.50 29.19 16.16
C ILE A 67 35.72 27.93 15.26
N LEU A 68 35.20 26.76 15.68
CA LEU A 68 35.33 25.53 14.91
C LEU A 68 34.56 25.60 13.60
N ILE A 69 33.39 26.21 13.61
CA ILE A 69 32.58 26.40 12.41
C ILE A 69 33.25 27.38 11.43
N GLU A 70 33.78 28.49 11.94
CA GLU A 70 34.58 29.42 11.12
C GLU A 70 35.76 28.73 10.44
N GLU A 71 36.53 27.92 11.20
CA GLU A 71 37.63 27.15 10.62
C GLU A 71 37.17 26.16 9.55
N GLU A 72 36.04 25.51 9.73
CA GLU A 72 35.52 24.59 8.75
C GLU A 72 35.05 25.31 7.48
N ILE A 73 34.40 26.48 7.62
CA ILE A 73 34.05 27.36 6.49
C ILE A 73 35.29 27.79 5.72
N LYS A 74 36.35 28.17 6.43
CA LYS A 74 37.65 28.56 5.81
C LYS A 74 38.28 27.42 5.01
N LYS A 75 38.13 26.17 5.44
CA LYS A 75 38.60 24.96 4.74
C LYS A 75 37.73 24.57 3.56
N SER A 76 36.45 24.93 3.52
CA SER A 76 35.54 24.62 2.45
C SER A 76 35.98 25.24 1.11
N ASN A 77 35.49 24.70 -0.02
CA ASN A 77 35.73 25.28 -1.35
C ASN A 77 34.73 26.38 -1.76
N SER A 78 34.01 26.98 -0.79
CA SER A 78 33.04 28.04 -1.06
C SER A 78 33.69 29.30 -1.62
N LYS A 79 33.06 29.95 -2.62
CA LYS A 79 33.59 31.14 -3.28
C LYS A 79 33.49 32.43 -2.44
N ASN A 80 32.49 32.52 -1.53
CA ASN A 80 32.15 33.74 -0.78
C ASN A 80 32.39 33.56 0.72
N LYS A 81 33.56 33.08 1.12
CA LYS A 81 33.85 32.75 2.54
C LYS A 81 33.74 33.94 3.47
N GLU A 82 34.17 35.11 3.04
CA GLU A 82 34.13 36.33 3.86
C GLU A 82 32.69 36.73 4.17
N GLU A 83 31.78 36.68 3.19
CA GLU A 83 30.35 36.96 3.36
C GLU A 83 29.65 35.92 4.28
N ILE A 84 30.00 34.63 4.16
CA ILE A 84 29.48 33.56 5.00
C ILE A 84 29.90 33.78 6.46
N LEU A 85 31.15 34.20 6.72
CA LEU A 85 31.66 34.49 8.04
C LEU A 85 31.03 35.72 8.68
N GLU A 86 30.79 36.77 7.87
CA GLU A 86 30.06 37.98 8.31
C GLU A 86 28.63 37.62 8.75
N ILE A 87 27.92 36.85 7.93
CA ILE A 87 26.55 36.38 8.26
C ILE A 87 26.55 35.52 9.51
N LEU A 88 27.53 34.60 9.67
CA LEU A 88 27.63 33.78 10.87
C LEU A 88 27.80 34.67 12.13
N SER A 89 28.68 35.69 12.07
CA SER A 89 28.88 36.65 13.17
C SER A 89 27.59 37.39 13.50
N ASP A 90 26.88 37.91 12.48
CA ASP A 90 25.60 38.57 12.66
C ASP A 90 24.55 37.68 13.33
N ILE A 91 24.48 36.41 12.92
CA ILE A 91 23.53 35.44 13.50
C ILE A 91 23.84 35.18 14.97
N LEU A 92 25.13 35.04 15.32
CA LEU A 92 25.55 34.78 16.69
C LEU A 92 25.29 36.00 17.62
N ASP A 93 25.38 37.23 17.09
CA ASP A 93 25.14 38.45 17.83
C ASP A 93 23.65 38.75 18.05
N GLU A 94 22.77 38.34 17.11
CA GLU A 94 21.33 38.66 17.15
C GLU A 94 20.51 37.73 18.06
N ILE A 95 20.92 36.46 18.24
CA ILE A 95 20.06 35.44 18.86
C ILE A 95 20.36 35.26 20.34
N THR A 96 19.33 35.52 21.14
CA THR A 96 19.37 35.41 22.62
C THR A 96 18.54 34.26 23.20
N SER A 97 17.82 33.46 22.39
CA SER A 97 16.96 32.38 22.89
C SER A 97 16.72 31.25 21.89
N SER A 98 16.49 30.01 22.38
CA SER A 98 16.37 28.77 21.60
C SER A 98 15.00 28.09 21.74
N TYR A 99 13.90 28.82 21.91
CA TYR A 99 12.64 28.24 22.37
C TYR A 99 11.87 27.37 21.34
N ASN A 100 12.03 27.53 20.04
CA ASN A 100 11.18 26.85 19.03
C ASN A 100 11.97 26.23 17.88
N LEU A 101 13.14 25.63 18.14
CA LEU A 101 14.05 25.15 17.11
C LEU A 101 13.42 24.09 16.20
N LEU A 102 12.65 23.14 16.76
CA LEU A 102 11.99 22.10 15.98
C LEU A 102 10.87 22.68 15.09
N GLU A 103 10.18 23.73 15.54
CA GLU A 103 9.18 24.41 14.71
C GLU A 103 9.84 25.17 13.56
N TYR A 104 10.98 25.82 13.80
CA TYR A 104 11.75 26.46 12.74
C TYR A 104 12.30 25.45 11.73
N ALA A 105 12.81 24.30 12.19
CA ALA A 105 13.23 23.21 11.31
C ALA A 105 12.07 22.72 10.44
N ASN A 106 10.89 22.48 11.02
CA ASN A 106 9.69 22.08 10.29
C ASN A 106 9.24 23.13 9.26
N LEU A 107 9.29 24.42 9.62
CA LEU A 107 8.95 25.52 8.71
C LEU A 107 9.92 25.58 7.51
N ILE A 108 11.23 25.45 7.76
CA ILE A 108 12.25 25.42 6.71
C ILE A 108 12.00 24.22 5.79
N LYS A 109 11.71 23.04 6.36
CA LYS A 109 11.39 21.83 5.60
C LYS A 109 10.17 22.01 4.72
N GLU A 110 9.08 22.58 5.26
CA GLU A 110 7.87 22.88 4.49
C GLU A 110 8.19 23.78 3.29
N LYS A 111 8.92 24.89 3.50
CA LYS A 111 9.28 25.81 2.42
C LYS A 111 10.20 25.15 1.39
N ALA A 112 11.14 24.31 1.82
CA ALA A 112 11.99 23.53 0.92
C ALA A 112 11.16 22.56 0.05
N MET A 113 10.18 21.88 0.62
CA MET A 113 9.28 21.00 -0.12
C MET A 113 8.46 21.75 -1.17
N LEU A 114 7.95 22.93 -0.83
CA LEU A 114 7.24 23.78 -1.79
C LEU A 114 8.17 24.24 -2.94
N ARG A 115 9.44 24.54 -2.66
CA ARG A 115 10.43 24.85 -3.71
C ARG A 115 10.69 23.65 -4.62
N ARG A 116 10.87 22.46 -4.04
CA ARG A 116 11.05 21.21 -4.81
C ARG A 116 9.85 20.91 -5.68
N LEU A 117 8.63 21.12 -5.16
CA LEU A 117 7.39 20.97 -5.93
C LEU A 117 7.33 21.96 -7.10
N GLY A 118 7.69 23.23 -6.85
CA GLY A 118 7.78 24.26 -7.90
C GLY A 118 8.77 23.91 -8.99
N ASN A 119 9.95 23.39 -8.62
CA ASN A 119 10.98 22.96 -9.58
C ASN A 119 10.49 21.77 -10.43
N VAL A 120 9.89 20.77 -9.81
CA VAL A 120 9.30 19.62 -10.51
C VAL A 120 8.18 20.07 -11.44
N GLY A 121 7.34 21.03 -11.02
CA GLY A 121 6.31 21.62 -11.89
C GLY A 121 6.92 22.32 -13.12
N ALA A 122 8.04 23.03 -12.96
CA ALA A 122 8.75 23.65 -14.08
C ALA A 122 9.36 22.59 -15.01
N GLU A 123 9.96 21.54 -14.49
CA GLU A 123 10.47 20.41 -15.27
C GLU A 123 9.36 19.72 -16.06
N ILE A 124 8.20 19.43 -15.44
CA ILE A 124 7.04 18.84 -16.11
C ILE A 124 6.55 19.75 -17.24
N THR A 125 6.50 21.07 -17.00
CA THR A 125 6.13 22.04 -18.02
C THR A 125 7.12 21.99 -19.20
N GLN A 126 8.41 21.91 -18.92
CA GLN A 126 9.44 21.80 -19.94
C GLN A 126 9.33 20.50 -20.74
N LEU A 127 9.06 19.37 -20.10
CA LEU A 127 8.80 18.09 -20.77
C LEU A 127 7.61 18.19 -21.71
N ALA A 128 6.50 18.80 -21.26
CA ALA A 128 5.28 18.93 -22.05
C ALA A 128 5.43 19.77 -23.32
N TYR A 129 6.33 20.78 -23.31
CA TYR A 129 6.50 21.70 -24.45
C TYR A 129 7.68 21.37 -25.36
N ASN A 130 8.72 20.70 -24.85
CA ASN A 130 9.97 20.50 -25.60
C ASN A 130 10.25 19.04 -25.98
N ASP A 131 9.44 18.08 -25.51
CA ASP A 131 9.66 16.66 -25.78
C ASP A 131 8.88 16.20 -27.02
N VAL A 132 9.48 15.34 -27.82
CA VAL A 132 8.91 14.76 -29.05
C VAL A 132 8.40 13.32 -28.84
N ARG A 133 8.48 12.80 -27.61
CA ARG A 133 7.97 11.46 -27.23
C ARG A 133 6.44 11.41 -27.25
N VAL A 134 5.92 10.19 -27.16
CA VAL A 134 4.47 9.96 -27.05
C VAL A 134 3.95 10.53 -25.73
N ALA A 135 2.77 11.14 -25.74
CA ALA A 135 2.20 11.84 -24.59
C ALA A 135 2.11 10.93 -23.32
N GLU A 136 1.84 9.64 -23.50
CA GLU A 136 1.78 8.66 -22.42
C GLU A 136 3.12 8.52 -21.69
N GLU A 137 4.24 8.45 -22.42
CA GLU A 137 5.59 8.37 -21.82
C GLU A 137 5.96 9.63 -21.02
N ILE A 138 5.51 10.80 -21.47
CA ILE A 138 5.73 12.07 -20.78
C ILE A 138 4.90 12.16 -19.51
N ILE A 139 3.65 11.69 -19.55
CA ILE A 139 2.77 11.63 -18.38
C ILE A 139 3.35 10.67 -17.32
N ASP A 140 3.80 9.49 -17.72
CA ASP A 140 4.43 8.50 -16.80
C ASP A 140 5.68 9.09 -16.11
N GLU A 141 6.53 9.83 -16.87
CA GLU A 141 7.69 10.49 -16.31
C GLU A 141 7.30 11.62 -15.33
N ALA A 142 6.28 12.40 -15.66
CA ALA A 142 5.75 13.46 -14.82
C ALA A 142 5.19 12.89 -13.49
N GLU A 143 4.42 11.80 -13.55
CA GLU A 143 3.94 11.08 -12.37
C GLU A 143 5.09 10.57 -11.51
N ALA A 144 6.11 9.94 -12.11
CA ALA A 144 7.28 9.45 -11.39
C ALA A 144 8.02 10.58 -10.66
N LYS A 145 8.17 11.76 -11.27
CA LYS A 145 8.81 12.94 -10.65
C LYS A 145 8.01 13.43 -9.44
N VAL A 146 6.68 13.55 -9.55
CA VAL A 146 5.81 13.95 -8.43
C VAL A 146 5.82 12.91 -7.30
N LEU A 147 5.77 11.62 -7.64
CA LEU A 147 5.84 10.54 -6.66
C LEU A 147 7.17 10.48 -5.90
N ASN A 148 8.28 10.81 -6.55
CA ASN A 148 9.59 10.87 -5.90
C ASN A 148 9.69 11.99 -4.85
N LEU A 149 8.95 13.09 -5.00
CA LEU A 149 8.82 14.10 -3.95
C LEU A 149 8.17 13.51 -2.69
N SER A 150 7.11 12.71 -2.85
CA SER A 150 6.42 12.07 -1.72
C SER A 150 7.29 11.04 -0.99
N LYS A 151 8.15 10.30 -1.69
CA LYS A 151 9.06 9.32 -1.09
C LYS A 151 10.12 9.95 -0.18
N ASN A 152 10.53 11.18 -0.46
CA ASN A 152 11.49 11.91 0.38
C ASN A 152 10.86 12.39 1.70
N ILE A 153 9.52 12.42 1.81
CA ILE A 153 8.78 12.71 3.05
C ILE A 153 8.82 11.51 4.02
N LEU A 154 8.95 10.28 3.49
CA LEU A 154 8.85 9.03 4.25
C LEU A 154 10.19 8.47 4.75
N LYS A 155 11.28 9.26 4.71
CA LYS A 155 12.63 8.77 5.10
C LYS A 155 12.86 8.57 6.61
N ASN A 156 11.94 8.89 7.50
CA ASN A 156 12.07 8.62 8.93
C ASN A 156 11.42 7.26 9.29
N SER A 157 11.96 6.16 8.77
CA SER A 157 11.51 4.80 9.09
C SER A 157 12.33 4.11 10.20
N ILE A 158 13.22 4.84 10.87
CA ILE A 158 13.95 4.33 12.04
C ILE A 158 13.11 4.66 13.26
N VAL A 159 12.49 3.64 13.87
CA VAL A 159 11.70 3.77 15.10
C VAL A 159 12.50 3.13 16.23
N ASP A 160 12.71 3.83 17.34
CA ASP A 160 13.34 3.25 18.51
C ASP A 160 12.44 2.20 19.18
N MET A 161 13.04 1.20 19.83
CA MET A 161 12.32 0.09 20.45
C MET A 161 11.40 0.52 21.60
N LYS A 162 11.65 1.67 22.22
CA LYS A 162 10.79 2.22 23.28
C LYS A 162 9.47 2.72 22.68
N THR A 163 9.54 3.50 21.60
CA THR A 163 8.36 4.00 20.88
C THR A 163 7.57 2.85 20.28
N ALA A 164 8.25 1.87 19.65
CA ALA A 164 7.60 0.65 19.12
C ALA A 164 6.93 -0.17 20.24
N GLY A 165 7.56 -0.30 21.41
CA GLY A 165 7.02 -1.02 22.56
C GLY A 165 5.76 -0.38 23.13
N VAL A 166 5.72 0.95 23.28
CA VAL A 166 4.52 1.67 23.73
C VAL A 166 3.36 1.47 22.76
N ALA A 167 3.61 1.58 21.45
CA ALA A 167 2.59 1.38 20.44
C ALA A 167 2.03 -0.07 20.48
N GLU A 168 2.89 -1.07 20.68
CA GLU A 168 2.47 -2.45 20.75
C GLU A 168 1.67 -2.77 22.04
N ILE A 169 2.05 -2.21 23.19
CA ILE A 169 1.26 -2.34 24.43
C ILE A 169 -0.13 -1.75 24.24
N MET A 170 -0.24 -0.53 23.68
CA MET A 170 -1.54 0.09 23.39
C MET A 170 -2.38 -0.75 22.40
N ARG A 171 -1.73 -1.42 21.46
CA ARG A 171 -2.39 -2.37 20.55
C ARG A 171 -2.94 -3.57 21.32
N MET A 172 -2.12 -4.17 22.21
CA MET A 172 -2.52 -5.32 23.04
C MET A 172 -3.68 -4.95 23.99
N GLU A 173 -3.68 -3.77 24.59
CA GLU A 173 -4.77 -3.29 25.45
C GLU A 173 -6.09 -3.22 24.67
N ARG A 174 -6.08 -2.59 23.47
CA ARG A 174 -7.27 -2.53 22.58
C ARG A 174 -7.79 -3.91 22.21
N VAL A 175 -6.89 -4.86 21.97
CA VAL A 175 -7.23 -6.26 21.71
C VAL A 175 -7.87 -6.92 22.91
N SER A 176 -7.32 -6.70 24.11
CA SER A 176 -7.81 -7.26 25.36
C SER A 176 -9.22 -6.77 25.71
N GLU A 177 -9.51 -5.51 25.43
CA GLU A 177 -10.85 -4.92 25.61
C GLU A 177 -11.88 -5.50 24.62
N ASN A 178 -11.44 -5.90 23.43
CA ASN A 178 -12.28 -6.49 22.38
C ASN A 178 -12.24 -8.02 22.37
N ARG A 179 -12.16 -8.67 23.53
CA ARG A 179 -12.10 -10.14 23.64
C ARG A 179 -13.22 -10.81 22.83
N GLY A 180 -12.82 -11.68 21.90
CA GLY A 180 -13.74 -12.40 21.00
C GLY A 180 -13.98 -11.74 19.64
N LYS A 181 -13.41 -10.56 19.35
CA LYS A 181 -13.39 -9.96 18.01
C LYS A 181 -12.05 -10.26 17.32
N THR A 182 -12.12 -10.46 16.03
CA THR A 182 -10.97 -10.64 15.15
C THR A 182 -10.12 -9.37 15.11
N LEU A 183 -8.79 -9.49 15.17
CA LEU A 183 -7.86 -8.35 15.13
C LEU A 183 -7.87 -7.63 13.80
N GLY A 184 -7.77 -8.41 12.73
CA GLY A 184 -7.89 -7.93 11.36
C GLY A 184 -9.34 -7.77 10.92
N ILE A 185 -9.54 -7.54 9.64
CA ILE A 185 -10.87 -7.51 9.02
C ILE A 185 -11.43 -8.93 9.07
N PRO A 186 -12.63 -9.15 9.65
CA PRO A 186 -13.25 -10.46 9.69
C PRO A 186 -13.53 -11.00 8.28
N THR A 187 -13.13 -12.22 8.02
CA THR A 187 -13.44 -12.90 6.75
C THR A 187 -14.89 -13.39 6.69
N GLY A 188 -15.53 -13.55 7.85
CA GLY A 188 -16.84 -14.18 8.00
C GLY A 188 -16.78 -15.71 8.05
N PHE A 189 -15.58 -16.30 7.96
CA PHE A 189 -15.33 -17.73 8.08
C PHE A 189 -14.62 -18.01 9.40
N ILE A 190 -15.36 -18.58 10.37
CA ILE A 190 -14.96 -18.70 11.77
C ILE A 190 -13.60 -19.40 11.93
N ASP A 191 -13.39 -20.51 11.25
CA ASP A 191 -12.15 -21.29 11.38
C ASP A 191 -10.97 -20.62 10.66
N LEU A 192 -11.24 -19.87 9.57
CA LEU A 192 -10.24 -19.05 8.92
C LEU A 192 -9.83 -17.90 9.84
N ASP A 193 -10.80 -17.19 10.43
CA ASP A 193 -10.55 -16.09 11.34
C ASP A 193 -9.80 -16.54 12.60
N ARG A 194 -10.05 -17.75 13.11
CA ARG A 194 -9.27 -18.34 14.21
C ARG A 194 -7.81 -18.61 13.81
N MET A 195 -7.58 -19.04 12.56
CA MET A 195 -6.24 -19.38 12.09
C MET A 195 -5.41 -18.15 11.75
N THR A 196 -6.05 -17.11 11.15
CA THR A 196 -5.36 -15.93 10.64
C THR A 196 -5.53 -14.68 11.51
N SER A 197 -6.41 -14.71 12.50
CA SER A 197 -6.89 -13.53 13.25
C SER A 197 -7.57 -12.49 12.34
N GLY A 198 -8.15 -12.92 11.21
CA GLY A 198 -8.71 -12.09 10.15
C GLY A 198 -7.68 -11.64 9.12
N LEU A 199 -8.05 -10.66 8.29
CA LEU A 199 -7.15 -10.05 7.32
C LEU A 199 -6.43 -8.88 7.99
N ASN A 200 -5.12 -9.02 8.24
CA ASN A 200 -4.35 -8.02 8.96
C ASN A 200 -3.82 -6.94 8.02
N ASN A 201 -3.70 -5.73 8.54
CA ASN A 201 -3.11 -4.62 7.80
C ASN A 201 -1.69 -4.96 7.34
N SER A 202 -1.30 -4.40 6.21
CA SER A 202 0.02 -4.59 5.58
C SER A 202 0.32 -6.00 5.07
N ASP A 203 -0.58 -7.00 5.23
CA ASP A 203 -0.38 -8.35 4.72
C ASP A 203 -0.69 -8.44 3.23
N LEU A 204 0.19 -9.11 2.48
CA LEU A 204 -0.08 -9.61 1.13
C LEU A 204 -0.58 -11.07 1.21
N ILE A 205 -1.82 -11.29 0.80
CA ILE A 205 -2.50 -12.58 0.84
C ILE A 205 -2.68 -13.09 -0.58
N ILE A 206 -2.10 -14.24 -0.89
CA ILE A 206 -2.27 -14.88 -2.19
C ILE A 206 -3.33 -15.97 -2.08
N LEU A 207 -4.39 -15.84 -2.86
CA LEU A 207 -5.42 -16.86 -3.01
C LEU A 207 -5.28 -17.53 -4.37
N ALA A 208 -4.80 -18.77 -4.38
CA ALA A 208 -4.51 -19.48 -5.61
C ALA A 208 -5.43 -20.68 -5.82
N ALA A 209 -5.79 -20.92 -7.07
CA ALA A 209 -6.60 -22.07 -7.44
C ALA A 209 -6.45 -22.44 -8.92
N ARG A 210 -6.83 -23.68 -9.27
CA ARG A 210 -7.11 -24.02 -10.66
C ARG A 210 -8.41 -23.37 -11.13
N PRO A 211 -8.61 -23.17 -12.45
CA PRO A 211 -9.88 -22.69 -12.98
C PRO A 211 -11.07 -23.51 -12.47
N ALA A 212 -12.22 -22.87 -12.32
CA ALA A 212 -13.47 -23.45 -11.84
C ALA A 212 -13.51 -23.92 -10.37
N MET A 213 -12.44 -23.75 -9.59
CA MET A 213 -12.44 -24.05 -8.15
C MET A 213 -13.21 -23.04 -7.30
N GLY A 214 -13.61 -21.89 -7.86
CA GLY A 214 -14.38 -20.88 -7.16
C GLY A 214 -13.56 -19.72 -6.60
N LYS A 215 -12.34 -19.46 -7.10
CA LYS A 215 -11.42 -18.40 -6.66
C LYS A 215 -12.08 -17.02 -6.59
N THR A 216 -12.61 -16.52 -7.71
CA THR A 216 -13.34 -15.24 -7.78
C THR A 216 -14.59 -15.25 -6.88
N ALA A 217 -15.32 -16.38 -6.82
CA ALA A 217 -16.47 -16.50 -5.94
C ALA A 217 -16.09 -16.34 -4.47
N PHE A 218 -15.00 -16.99 -4.02
CA PHE A 218 -14.52 -16.86 -2.64
C PHE A 218 -14.08 -15.44 -2.33
N ALA A 219 -13.33 -14.79 -3.24
CA ALA A 219 -12.93 -13.39 -3.09
C ALA A 219 -14.14 -12.44 -2.97
N LEU A 220 -15.21 -12.68 -3.75
CA LEU A 220 -16.43 -11.89 -3.64
C LEU A 220 -17.21 -12.16 -2.33
N ASN A 221 -17.16 -13.38 -1.78
CA ASN A 221 -17.71 -13.66 -0.46
C ASN A 221 -16.92 -12.90 0.63
N LEU A 222 -15.58 -12.86 0.54
CA LEU A 222 -14.76 -12.05 1.44
C LEU A 222 -15.09 -10.56 1.33
N ALA A 223 -15.20 -10.03 0.09
CA ALA A 223 -15.58 -8.64 -0.16
C ALA A 223 -16.95 -8.30 0.46
N LEU A 224 -17.93 -9.19 0.28
CA LEU A 224 -19.27 -8.99 0.79
C LEU A 224 -19.30 -9.03 2.32
N ASN A 225 -18.62 -9.98 2.93
CA ASN A 225 -18.55 -10.09 4.39
C ASN A 225 -17.88 -8.84 4.99
N ALA A 226 -16.74 -8.41 4.45
CA ALA A 226 -16.07 -7.19 4.88
C ALA A 226 -16.96 -5.93 4.66
N GLY A 227 -17.61 -5.83 3.51
CA GLY A 227 -18.50 -4.71 3.20
C GLY A 227 -19.71 -4.61 4.14
N LYS A 228 -20.27 -5.76 4.58
CA LYS A 228 -21.33 -5.80 5.60
C LYS A 228 -20.85 -5.29 6.96
N GLU A 229 -19.60 -5.52 7.31
CA GLU A 229 -18.92 -4.98 8.50
C GLU A 229 -18.48 -3.51 8.31
N LYS A 230 -19.02 -2.83 7.28
CA LYS A 230 -18.73 -1.42 6.96
C LYS A 230 -17.27 -1.14 6.60
N LYS A 231 -16.52 -2.15 6.17
CA LYS A 231 -15.19 -1.97 5.63
C LYS A 231 -15.27 -1.55 4.16
N ASN A 232 -14.41 -0.62 3.78
CA ASN A 232 -14.32 -0.14 2.40
C ASN A 232 -13.42 -1.08 1.58
N VAL A 233 -14.00 -1.81 0.66
CA VAL A 233 -13.33 -2.83 -0.14
C VAL A 233 -13.18 -2.35 -1.57
N LEU A 234 -11.96 -2.29 -2.08
CA LEU A 234 -11.66 -2.00 -3.49
C LEU A 234 -11.35 -3.30 -4.22
N VAL A 235 -12.15 -3.63 -5.20
CA VAL A 235 -11.97 -4.82 -6.06
C VAL A 235 -11.50 -4.38 -7.43
N PHE A 236 -10.29 -4.77 -7.82
CA PHE A 236 -9.79 -4.64 -9.18
C PHE A 236 -10.21 -5.88 -9.97
N SER A 237 -11.11 -5.71 -10.92
CA SER A 237 -11.56 -6.76 -11.82
C SER A 237 -10.87 -6.62 -13.16
N LEU A 238 -9.98 -7.57 -13.46
CA LEU A 238 -9.19 -7.57 -14.70
C LEU A 238 -9.73 -8.56 -15.73
N GLU A 239 -10.54 -9.55 -15.28
CA GLU A 239 -11.10 -10.61 -16.12
C GLU A 239 -12.58 -10.40 -16.40
N MET A 240 -13.33 -9.90 -15.43
CA MET A 240 -14.79 -9.87 -15.49
C MET A 240 -15.35 -8.45 -15.42
N PRO A 241 -16.33 -8.09 -16.29
CA PRO A 241 -16.97 -6.79 -16.19
C PRO A 241 -17.81 -6.66 -14.90
N VAL A 242 -17.95 -5.43 -14.42
CA VAL A 242 -18.63 -5.10 -13.16
C VAL A 242 -20.05 -5.68 -13.06
N GLN A 243 -20.79 -5.74 -14.18
CA GLN A 243 -22.15 -6.29 -14.21
C GLN A 243 -22.19 -7.77 -13.82
N GLN A 244 -21.20 -8.56 -14.26
CA GLN A 244 -21.11 -9.99 -13.91
C GLN A 244 -20.73 -10.18 -12.43
N LEU A 245 -19.84 -9.33 -11.90
CA LEU A 245 -19.52 -9.34 -10.47
C LEU A 245 -20.72 -8.98 -9.61
N TYR A 246 -21.47 -7.95 -10.01
CA TYR A 246 -22.69 -7.55 -9.32
C TYR A 246 -23.76 -8.66 -9.34
N GLN A 247 -23.95 -9.34 -10.48
CA GLN A 247 -24.84 -10.49 -10.59
C GLN A 247 -24.44 -11.63 -9.64
N ARG A 248 -23.12 -11.90 -9.49
CA ARG A 248 -22.64 -12.89 -8.53
C ARG A 248 -22.91 -12.48 -7.09
N LEU A 249 -22.64 -11.21 -6.73
CA LEU A 249 -22.95 -10.68 -5.41
C LEU A 249 -24.44 -10.75 -5.09
N LEU A 250 -25.31 -10.43 -6.07
CA LEU A 250 -26.77 -10.61 -5.95
C LEU A 250 -27.15 -12.07 -5.69
N SER A 251 -26.57 -13.02 -6.43
CA SER A 251 -26.82 -14.45 -6.24
C SER A 251 -26.39 -14.93 -4.85
N ILE A 252 -25.20 -14.50 -4.40
CA ILE A 252 -24.66 -14.83 -3.06
C ILE A 252 -25.60 -14.32 -1.97
N GLU A 253 -26.10 -13.08 -2.10
CA GLU A 253 -26.87 -12.43 -1.06
C GLU A 253 -28.33 -12.84 -1.06
N SER A 254 -28.97 -12.90 -2.23
CA SER A 254 -30.38 -13.25 -2.36
C SER A 254 -30.67 -14.75 -2.22
N GLY A 255 -29.67 -15.61 -2.45
CA GLY A 255 -29.88 -17.07 -2.57
C GLY A 255 -30.70 -17.45 -3.80
N ILE A 256 -30.65 -16.63 -4.86
CA ILE A 256 -31.27 -16.95 -6.16
C ILE A 256 -30.15 -17.47 -7.07
N SER A 257 -30.43 -18.60 -7.76
CA SER A 257 -29.42 -19.20 -8.61
C SER A 257 -28.99 -18.28 -9.75
N GLN A 258 -27.69 -18.35 -10.11
CA GLN A 258 -27.14 -17.53 -11.21
C GLN A 258 -27.86 -17.76 -12.53
N ASN A 259 -28.37 -19.00 -12.78
CA ASN A 259 -29.13 -19.32 -13.98
C ASN A 259 -30.47 -18.55 -14.01
N LYS A 260 -31.19 -18.47 -12.89
CA LYS A 260 -32.43 -17.69 -12.80
C LYS A 260 -32.15 -16.20 -13.07
N LEU A 261 -31.10 -15.64 -12.46
CA LEU A 261 -30.71 -14.23 -12.65
C LEU A 261 -30.28 -13.94 -14.10
N LYS A 262 -29.47 -14.80 -14.69
CA LYS A 262 -28.97 -14.66 -16.08
C LYS A 262 -30.10 -14.68 -17.10
N ASN A 263 -31.08 -15.56 -16.91
CA ASN A 263 -32.18 -15.78 -17.87
C ASN A 263 -33.42 -14.97 -17.51
N ALA A 264 -33.40 -14.19 -16.41
CA ALA A 264 -34.52 -13.45 -15.87
C ALA A 264 -35.79 -14.30 -15.63
N TYR A 265 -35.62 -15.60 -15.35
CA TYR A 265 -36.75 -16.47 -14.96
C TYR A 265 -36.99 -16.32 -13.45
N LEU A 266 -37.66 -15.20 -13.06
CA LEU A 266 -37.87 -14.80 -11.69
C LEU A 266 -39.35 -14.90 -11.33
N GLU A 267 -39.65 -15.50 -10.19
CA GLU A 267 -40.95 -15.55 -9.56
C GLU A 267 -41.18 -14.29 -8.69
N GLU A 268 -42.42 -14.03 -8.28
CA GLU A 268 -42.77 -12.87 -7.45
C GLU A 268 -41.92 -12.82 -6.15
N GLN A 269 -41.75 -13.96 -5.50
CA GLN A 269 -40.90 -14.08 -4.31
C GLN A 269 -39.43 -13.81 -4.58
N ASP A 270 -38.92 -14.08 -5.79
CA ASP A 270 -37.54 -13.79 -6.16
C ASP A 270 -37.31 -12.27 -6.26
N TRP A 271 -38.27 -11.50 -6.73
CA TRP A 271 -38.23 -10.03 -6.78
C TRP A 271 -38.12 -9.39 -5.40
N GLU A 272 -38.83 -9.93 -4.40
CA GLU A 272 -38.71 -9.50 -3.01
C GLU A 272 -37.29 -9.72 -2.46
N LYS A 273 -36.74 -10.94 -2.65
CA LYS A 273 -35.37 -11.27 -2.25
C LYS A 273 -34.33 -10.39 -2.95
N LEU A 274 -34.51 -10.10 -4.24
CA LEU A 274 -33.63 -9.21 -4.98
C LEU A 274 -33.66 -7.79 -4.46
N THR A 275 -34.84 -7.28 -4.10
CA THR A 275 -34.99 -5.94 -3.54
C THR A 275 -34.22 -5.82 -2.21
N ILE A 276 -34.35 -6.82 -1.33
CA ILE A 276 -33.64 -6.87 -0.06
C ILE A 276 -32.13 -6.95 -0.30
N ALA A 277 -31.69 -7.88 -1.17
CA ALA A 277 -30.29 -8.05 -1.49
C ALA A 277 -29.66 -6.81 -2.10
N THR A 278 -30.38 -6.12 -3.00
CA THR A 278 -29.95 -4.85 -3.59
C THR A 278 -29.79 -3.78 -2.52
N GLY A 279 -30.72 -3.70 -1.56
CA GLY A 279 -30.62 -2.79 -0.42
C GLY A 279 -29.38 -3.07 0.44
N ILE A 280 -29.05 -4.33 0.71
CA ILE A 280 -27.85 -4.73 1.46
C ILE A 280 -26.58 -4.38 0.68
N LEU A 281 -26.54 -4.70 -0.61
CA LEU A 281 -25.38 -4.40 -1.47
C LEU A 281 -25.14 -2.90 -1.62
N SER A 282 -26.22 -2.10 -1.75
CA SER A 282 -26.10 -0.65 -1.82
C SER A 282 -25.59 0.00 -0.54
N ASN A 283 -25.76 -0.68 0.60
CA ASN A 283 -25.27 -0.26 1.90
C ASN A 283 -23.91 -0.87 2.26
N SER A 284 -23.37 -1.77 1.44
CA SER A 284 -22.04 -2.33 1.59
C SER A 284 -21.03 -1.46 0.83
N ASN A 285 -19.91 -1.16 1.48
CA ASN A 285 -18.87 -0.28 0.93
C ASN A 285 -17.95 -1.06 -0.02
N ILE A 286 -18.49 -1.60 -1.12
CA ILE A 286 -17.71 -2.33 -2.13
C ILE A 286 -17.58 -1.46 -3.37
N PHE A 287 -16.35 -1.16 -3.75
CA PHE A 287 -16.00 -0.40 -4.95
C PHE A 287 -15.33 -1.32 -5.95
N VAL A 288 -15.71 -1.25 -7.21
CA VAL A 288 -15.14 -2.08 -8.28
C VAL A 288 -14.47 -1.19 -9.31
N ALA A 289 -13.21 -1.45 -9.56
CA ALA A 289 -12.47 -0.90 -10.70
C ALA A 289 -12.42 -1.96 -11.80
N ASP A 290 -13.15 -1.73 -12.88
CA ASP A 290 -13.21 -2.60 -14.08
C ASP A 290 -12.12 -2.12 -15.05
N LEU A 291 -10.96 -2.82 -15.03
CA LEU A 291 -9.75 -2.40 -15.73
C LEU A 291 -9.14 -3.59 -16.48
N PRO A 292 -9.62 -3.90 -17.70
CA PRO A 292 -9.17 -5.08 -18.45
C PRO A 292 -7.68 -5.05 -18.85
N HIS A 293 -7.06 -3.88 -18.86
CA HIS A 293 -5.64 -3.68 -19.16
C HIS A 293 -5.07 -2.67 -18.16
N THR A 294 -4.49 -3.14 -17.09
CA THR A 294 -3.91 -2.27 -16.05
C THR A 294 -2.48 -2.68 -15.71
N ASN A 295 -1.74 -1.77 -15.14
CA ASN A 295 -0.42 -2.00 -14.58
C ASN A 295 -0.42 -1.69 -13.07
N VAL A 296 0.66 -2.06 -12.37
CA VAL A 296 0.75 -1.89 -10.91
C VAL A 296 0.71 -0.40 -10.51
N LEU A 297 1.19 0.50 -11.36
CA LEU A 297 1.19 1.94 -11.06
C LEU A 297 -0.23 2.51 -11.03
N GLU A 298 -1.09 2.10 -11.98
CA GLU A 298 -2.50 2.46 -12.00
C GLU A 298 -3.24 1.91 -10.77
N ILE A 299 -3.05 0.63 -10.44
CA ILE A 299 -3.61 0.01 -9.22
C ILE A 299 -3.23 0.85 -7.99
N ARG A 300 -1.95 1.21 -7.88
CA ARG A 300 -1.42 2.04 -6.78
C ARG A 300 -2.03 3.43 -6.75
N SER A 301 -2.24 4.06 -7.91
CA SER A 301 -2.85 5.38 -8.03
C SER A 301 -4.30 5.38 -7.52
N TYR A 302 -5.13 4.42 -7.98
CA TYR A 302 -6.51 4.26 -7.49
C TYR A 302 -6.57 3.98 -6.00
N ALA A 303 -5.76 3.06 -5.51
CA ALA A 303 -5.72 2.69 -4.10
C ALA A 303 -5.31 3.87 -3.20
N ARG A 304 -4.29 4.66 -3.60
CA ARG A 304 -3.87 5.88 -2.88
C ARG A 304 -4.97 6.93 -2.86
N LYS A 305 -5.65 7.15 -3.99
CA LYS A 305 -6.75 8.09 -4.07
C LYS A 305 -7.87 7.74 -3.08
N MET A 306 -8.28 6.48 -3.02
CA MET A 306 -9.29 6.03 -2.04
C MET A 306 -8.78 6.12 -0.60
N LYS A 307 -7.52 5.73 -0.35
CA LYS A 307 -6.93 5.82 1.00
C LYS A 307 -6.86 7.25 1.51
N SER A 308 -6.51 8.22 0.65
CA SER A 308 -6.47 9.64 1.02
C SER A 308 -7.85 10.21 1.39
N GLN A 309 -8.92 9.58 0.93
CA GLN A 309 -10.30 9.92 1.29
C GLN A 309 -10.82 9.13 2.51
N ASN A 310 -9.95 8.38 3.21
CA ASN A 310 -10.29 7.44 4.28
C ASN A 310 -11.35 6.39 3.88
N GLN A 311 -11.34 5.97 2.61
CA GLN A 311 -12.31 5.04 2.03
C GLN A 311 -11.65 3.74 1.56
N LEU A 312 -10.62 3.24 2.27
CA LEU A 312 -9.94 2.02 1.87
C LEU A 312 -9.46 1.22 3.08
N ASP A 313 -10.04 0.03 3.25
CA ASP A 313 -9.69 -0.93 4.29
C ASP A 313 -9.15 -2.26 3.71
N LEU A 314 -9.56 -2.66 2.50
CA LEU A 314 -9.18 -3.93 1.86
C LEU A 314 -9.05 -3.76 0.36
N ILE A 315 -8.01 -4.36 -0.23
CA ILE A 315 -7.83 -4.44 -1.70
C ILE A 315 -7.95 -5.89 -2.13
N ILE A 316 -8.70 -6.15 -3.21
CA ILE A 316 -8.80 -7.46 -3.86
C ILE A 316 -8.47 -7.29 -5.34
N ILE A 317 -7.60 -8.15 -5.90
CA ILE A 317 -7.15 -8.10 -7.30
C ILE A 317 -7.44 -9.44 -7.98
N ASP A 318 -8.27 -9.45 -9.01
CA ASP A 318 -8.64 -10.65 -9.76
C ASP A 318 -8.23 -10.52 -11.23
N TYR A 319 -7.10 -11.10 -11.67
CA TYR A 319 -6.05 -11.85 -11.01
C TYR A 319 -4.66 -11.38 -11.47
N LEU A 320 -3.61 -11.72 -10.74
CA LEU A 320 -2.23 -11.24 -10.91
C LEU A 320 -1.69 -11.36 -12.33
N GLN A 321 -1.94 -12.49 -12.98
CA GLN A 321 -1.39 -12.77 -14.31
C GLN A 321 -2.00 -11.92 -15.45
N LEU A 322 -3.01 -11.09 -15.17
CA LEU A 322 -3.55 -10.13 -16.13
C LEU A 322 -2.96 -8.71 -15.97
N ILE A 323 -2.20 -8.49 -14.92
CA ILE A 323 -1.50 -7.21 -14.74
C ILE A 323 -0.36 -7.12 -15.76
N ASN A 324 -0.29 -6.00 -16.46
CA ASN A 324 0.79 -5.73 -17.42
C ASN A 324 2.07 -5.35 -16.67
N GLY A 325 3.18 -6.01 -17.05
CA GLY A 325 4.51 -5.61 -16.59
C GLY A 325 5.03 -4.39 -17.36
N SER A 326 6.00 -3.69 -16.78
CA SER A 326 6.64 -2.52 -17.41
C SER A 326 7.63 -2.86 -18.54
N GLY A 327 7.77 -4.15 -18.93
CA GLY A 327 8.80 -4.64 -19.85
C GLY A 327 8.25 -4.97 -21.24
N ARG A 328 8.90 -4.46 -22.30
CA ARG A 328 8.73 -4.88 -23.69
C ARG A 328 9.52 -6.17 -23.93
N GLY A 329 8.86 -7.35 -23.98
CA GLY A 329 9.57 -8.55 -24.44
C GLY A 329 8.90 -9.89 -24.11
N GLY A 330 8.46 -10.59 -25.14
CA GLY A 330 7.66 -11.81 -25.09
C GLY A 330 8.46 -13.11 -24.95
N SER A 331 9.27 -13.32 -23.93
CA SER A 331 9.82 -14.64 -23.60
C SER A 331 9.30 -15.12 -22.24
N GLU A 332 9.13 -16.45 -22.05
CA GLU A 332 8.67 -17.03 -20.78
C GLU A 332 9.54 -16.63 -19.59
N PHE A 333 10.83 -16.41 -19.79
CA PHE A 333 11.76 -15.93 -18.77
C PHE A 333 11.43 -14.50 -18.31
N ASN A 334 10.97 -13.64 -19.23
CA ASN A 334 10.49 -12.30 -18.89
C ASN A 334 9.21 -12.34 -18.04
N ARG A 335 8.30 -13.30 -18.29
CA ARG A 335 7.03 -13.37 -17.56
C ARG A 335 7.20 -13.74 -16.09
N GLN A 336 8.12 -14.63 -15.76
CA GLN A 336 8.43 -14.95 -14.36
C GLN A 336 8.99 -13.72 -13.61
N GLN A 337 9.85 -12.95 -14.26
CA GLN A 337 10.40 -11.72 -13.69
C GLN A 337 9.31 -10.67 -13.51
N GLU A 338 8.43 -10.47 -14.48
CA GLU A 338 7.29 -9.55 -14.40
C GLU A 338 6.38 -9.88 -13.20
N ILE A 339 6.00 -11.15 -13.04
CA ILE A 339 5.17 -11.58 -11.92
C ILE A 339 5.88 -11.35 -10.59
N SER A 340 7.19 -11.55 -10.54
CA SER A 340 8.00 -11.27 -9.34
C SER A 340 8.00 -9.78 -9.00
N ASP A 341 8.15 -8.92 -10.01
CA ASP A 341 8.15 -7.48 -9.81
C ASP A 341 6.76 -6.97 -9.40
N ILE A 342 5.68 -7.53 -9.96
CA ILE A 342 4.30 -7.26 -9.57
C ILE A 342 4.07 -7.66 -8.10
N SER A 343 4.50 -8.87 -7.71
CA SER A 343 4.34 -9.37 -6.33
C SER A 343 4.99 -8.43 -5.30
N ARG A 344 6.26 -8.06 -5.52
CA ARG A 344 6.96 -7.10 -4.64
C ARG A 344 6.30 -5.73 -4.61
N ALA A 345 5.79 -5.27 -5.75
CA ALA A 345 5.12 -3.98 -5.80
C ALA A 345 3.78 -4.01 -5.04
N LEU A 346 3.06 -5.14 -5.03
CA LEU A 346 1.83 -5.31 -4.24
C LEU A 346 2.12 -5.47 -2.74
N GLU A 347 3.19 -6.20 -2.35
CA GLU A 347 3.67 -6.21 -0.95
C GLU A 347 4.00 -4.78 -0.49
N GLY A 348 4.76 -4.04 -1.33
CA GLY A 348 5.06 -2.64 -1.08
C GLY A 348 3.81 -1.77 -0.95
N LEU A 349 2.76 -2.02 -1.74
CA LEU A 349 1.49 -1.30 -1.68
C LEU A 349 0.73 -1.59 -0.38
N ALA A 350 0.65 -2.87 0.03
CA ALA A 350 0.01 -3.27 1.28
C ALA A 350 0.64 -2.56 2.49
N ARG A 351 1.97 -2.52 2.55
CA ARG A 351 2.73 -1.84 3.62
C ARG A 351 2.59 -0.32 3.56
N GLU A 352 2.65 0.26 2.36
CA GLU A 352 2.55 1.71 2.17
C GLU A 352 1.20 2.27 2.62
N LEU A 353 0.12 1.58 2.29
CA LEU A 353 -1.24 2.03 2.60
C LEU A 353 -1.74 1.51 3.95
N ASP A 354 -0.99 0.59 4.59
CA ASP A 354 -1.40 -0.12 5.79
C ASP A 354 -2.80 -0.73 5.65
N VAL A 355 -2.95 -1.55 4.58
CA VAL A 355 -4.19 -2.31 4.29
C VAL A 355 -3.84 -3.72 3.80
N PRO A 356 -4.65 -4.75 4.09
CA PRO A 356 -4.49 -6.06 3.49
C PRO A 356 -4.75 -6.02 1.99
N VAL A 357 -3.93 -6.75 1.23
CA VAL A 357 -4.09 -6.94 -0.21
C VAL A 357 -4.28 -8.42 -0.49
N ILE A 358 -5.44 -8.79 -1.04
CA ILE A 358 -5.71 -10.14 -1.53
C ILE A 358 -5.49 -10.16 -3.04
N ALA A 359 -4.51 -10.91 -3.49
CA ALA A 359 -4.23 -11.09 -4.90
C ALA A 359 -4.56 -12.52 -5.33
N LEU A 360 -5.43 -12.64 -6.32
CA LEU A 360 -5.82 -13.94 -6.86
C LEU A 360 -4.76 -14.42 -7.84
N SER A 361 -4.43 -15.71 -7.78
CA SER A 361 -3.45 -16.33 -8.67
C SER A 361 -3.98 -17.62 -9.27
N GLN A 362 -3.60 -17.89 -10.52
CA GLN A 362 -3.90 -19.16 -11.16
C GLN A 362 -2.73 -20.13 -10.99
N LEU A 363 -3.06 -21.38 -10.61
CA LEU A 363 -2.05 -22.44 -10.44
C LEU A 363 -1.61 -23.06 -11.77
N SER A 364 -0.40 -23.56 -11.80
CA SER A 364 0.16 -24.34 -12.90
C SER A 364 -0.70 -25.58 -13.20
N ARG A 365 -0.72 -26.02 -14.48
CA ARG A 365 -1.39 -27.26 -14.90
C ARG A 365 -0.73 -28.51 -14.33
N ALA A 366 0.48 -28.43 -13.83
CA ALA A 366 1.22 -29.55 -13.24
C ALA A 366 0.50 -30.22 -12.06
N VAL A 367 -0.36 -29.46 -11.33
CA VAL A 367 -1.23 -30.01 -10.26
C VAL A 367 -2.09 -31.16 -10.76
N GLU A 368 -2.61 -31.08 -11.98
CA GLU A 368 -3.56 -32.05 -12.55
C GLU A 368 -2.91 -33.39 -12.92
N SER A 369 -1.58 -33.41 -13.09
CA SER A 369 -0.82 -34.63 -13.42
C SER A 369 -0.47 -35.46 -12.19
N ARG A 370 -0.67 -34.97 -10.97
CA ARG A 370 -0.39 -35.71 -9.72
C ARG A 370 -1.54 -36.61 -9.31
N VAL A 371 -1.23 -37.63 -8.54
CA VAL A 371 -2.23 -38.55 -7.93
C VAL A 371 -3.06 -37.75 -6.92
N ASP A 372 -2.40 -37.07 -5.98
CA ASP A 372 -3.05 -36.10 -5.11
C ASP A 372 -3.02 -34.72 -5.78
N LYS A 373 -4.19 -34.25 -6.12
CA LYS A 373 -4.40 -32.96 -6.82
C LYS A 373 -4.57 -31.79 -5.86
N ARG A 374 -4.33 -31.97 -4.55
CA ARG A 374 -4.30 -30.87 -3.60
C ARG A 374 -3.12 -29.94 -3.92
N PRO A 375 -3.38 -28.64 -4.05
CA PRO A 375 -2.34 -27.68 -4.36
C PRO A 375 -1.30 -27.56 -3.24
N MET A 376 -0.06 -27.24 -3.64
CA MET A 376 1.06 -26.95 -2.75
C MET A 376 1.86 -25.74 -3.26
N LEU A 377 2.75 -25.18 -2.45
CA LEU A 377 3.53 -23.97 -2.80
C LEU A 377 4.28 -24.11 -4.12
N SER A 378 4.84 -25.27 -4.43
CA SER A 378 5.53 -25.52 -5.70
C SER A 378 4.63 -25.38 -6.94
N ASP A 379 3.31 -25.35 -6.80
CA ASP A 379 2.37 -25.18 -7.91
C ASP A 379 2.21 -23.71 -8.32
N LEU A 380 2.74 -22.79 -7.53
CA LEU A 380 2.97 -21.37 -7.88
C LEU A 380 4.22 -21.20 -8.78
N ARG A 381 4.67 -22.22 -9.49
CA ARG A 381 5.99 -22.42 -10.09
C ARG A 381 6.49 -21.36 -11.07
N GLU A 382 5.60 -20.60 -11.69
CA GLU A 382 5.96 -19.43 -12.51
C GLU A 382 6.20 -18.18 -11.65
N SER A 383 6.16 -18.32 -10.31
CA SER A 383 6.08 -17.22 -9.38
C SER A 383 6.74 -17.56 -8.04
N GLY A 384 7.95 -18.13 -8.05
CA GLY A 384 8.69 -18.42 -6.80
C GLY A 384 8.88 -17.19 -5.90
N ALA A 385 8.86 -15.99 -6.47
CA ALA A 385 8.86 -14.75 -5.73
C ALA A 385 7.55 -14.49 -4.99
N ILE A 386 6.38 -14.86 -5.56
CA ILE A 386 5.08 -14.71 -4.88
C ILE A 386 5.08 -15.49 -3.56
N GLU A 387 5.67 -16.71 -3.56
CA GLU A 387 5.80 -17.48 -2.33
C GLU A 387 6.66 -16.77 -1.28
N GLN A 388 7.72 -16.08 -1.70
CA GLN A 388 8.62 -15.37 -0.76
C GLN A 388 7.98 -14.09 -0.22
N ASP A 389 7.37 -13.28 -1.09
CA ASP A 389 6.83 -11.97 -0.78
C ASP A 389 5.51 -12.07 0.04
N ALA A 390 4.64 -13.06 -0.24
CA ALA A 390 3.36 -13.20 0.43
C ALA A 390 3.50 -13.51 1.92
N ASP A 391 2.66 -12.87 2.75
CA ASP A 391 2.54 -13.19 4.17
C ASP A 391 1.67 -14.42 4.38
N ILE A 392 0.60 -14.58 3.59
CA ILE A 392 -0.28 -15.75 3.57
C ILE A 392 -0.43 -16.26 2.14
N VAL A 393 -0.30 -17.58 1.97
CA VAL A 393 -0.65 -18.28 0.72
C VAL A 393 -1.74 -19.29 1.01
N ALA A 394 -2.89 -19.10 0.40
CA ALA A 394 -4.07 -19.95 0.54
C ALA A 394 -4.43 -20.59 -0.80
N PHE A 395 -4.81 -21.86 -0.77
CA PHE A 395 -5.24 -22.61 -1.93
C PHE A 395 -6.69 -23.08 -1.78
N LEU A 396 -7.49 -22.93 -2.85
CA LEU A 396 -8.80 -23.55 -2.92
C LEU A 396 -8.73 -24.88 -3.64
N TYR A 397 -9.30 -25.91 -3.02
CA TYR A 397 -9.41 -27.24 -3.58
C TYR A 397 -10.81 -27.80 -3.36
N ARG A 398 -11.37 -28.40 -4.42
CA ARG A 398 -12.67 -29.08 -4.41
C ARG A 398 -12.50 -30.48 -4.97
N GLU A 399 -12.67 -31.47 -4.10
CA GLU A 399 -12.50 -32.89 -4.48
C GLU A 399 -13.54 -33.31 -5.53
N GLU A 400 -14.79 -32.87 -5.39
CA GLU A 400 -15.90 -33.19 -6.30
C GLU A 400 -15.62 -32.79 -7.77
N TYR A 401 -14.76 -31.80 -8.01
CA TYR A 401 -14.36 -31.39 -9.35
C TYR A 401 -13.55 -32.47 -10.07
N TYR A 402 -12.76 -33.23 -9.33
CA TYR A 402 -11.90 -34.28 -9.87
C TYR A 402 -12.52 -35.67 -9.71
N ILE A 403 -13.30 -35.88 -8.67
CA ILE A 403 -13.96 -37.12 -8.29
C ILE A 403 -15.45 -36.89 -8.06
N PRO A 404 -16.31 -36.98 -9.12
CA PRO A 404 -17.74 -36.65 -8.98
C PRO A 404 -18.49 -37.50 -7.97
N GLU A 405 -18.03 -38.74 -7.70
CA GLU A 405 -18.63 -39.66 -6.74
C GLU A 405 -18.02 -39.59 -5.34
N THR A 406 -17.33 -38.51 -5.01
CA THR A 406 -16.76 -38.32 -3.65
C THR A 406 -17.85 -38.15 -2.60
N GLU A 407 -17.57 -38.56 -1.37
CA GLU A 407 -18.42 -38.30 -0.20
C GLU A 407 -18.36 -36.79 0.21
N ASN A 408 -17.33 -36.06 -0.24
CA ASN A 408 -17.08 -34.64 0.06
C ASN A 408 -17.79 -33.67 -0.93
N LYS A 409 -18.99 -34.00 -1.41
CA LYS A 409 -19.75 -33.11 -2.31
C LYS A 409 -20.09 -31.79 -1.63
N GLY A 410 -19.88 -30.67 -2.32
CA GLY A 410 -20.12 -29.33 -1.82
C GLY A 410 -19.08 -28.85 -0.78
N ILE A 411 -18.07 -29.65 -0.48
CA ILE A 411 -16.99 -29.25 0.45
C ILE A 411 -15.83 -28.65 -0.33
N THR A 412 -15.36 -27.50 0.13
CA THR A 412 -14.15 -26.85 -0.35
C THR A 412 -13.11 -26.84 0.76
N GLU A 413 -11.91 -27.27 0.46
CA GLU A 413 -10.75 -27.14 1.34
C GLU A 413 -10.06 -25.82 1.00
N LEU A 414 -9.92 -24.95 1.99
CA LEU A 414 -9.04 -23.78 1.97
C LEU A 414 -7.76 -24.15 2.69
N ILE A 415 -6.71 -24.43 1.90
CA ILE A 415 -5.43 -24.93 2.41
C ILE A 415 -4.50 -23.73 2.58
N ILE A 416 -4.15 -23.39 3.81
CA ILE A 416 -3.15 -22.36 4.13
C ILE A 416 -1.77 -23.01 4.04
N GLY A 417 -1.10 -22.82 2.89
CA GLY A 417 0.21 -23.42 2.62
C GLY A 417 1.38 -22.64 3.20
N LYS A 418 1.19 -21.32 3.38
CA LYS A 418 2.15 -20.43 4.05
C LYS A 418 1.40 -19.46 4.95
N HIS A 419 1.94 -19.23 6.13
CA HIS A 419 1.50 -18.17 7.03
C HIS A 419 2.71 -17.65 7.81
N ARG A 420 3.15 -16.41 7.53
CA ARG A 420 4.38 -15.83 8.11
C ARG A 420 4.28 -15.69 9.63
N ASN A 421 3.12 -15.30 10.12
CA ASN A 421 2.87 -14.96 11.53
C ASN A 421 1.96 -15.98 12.25
N GLY A 422 1.68 -17.15 11.65
CA GLY A 422 0.76 -18.11 12.22
C GLY A 422 0.96 -19.55 11.71
N ALA A 423 0.01 -20.41 12.04
CA ALA A 423 0.04 -21.81 11.66
C ALA A 423 -0.47 -22.02 10.22
N THR A 424 0.07 -23.03 9.54
CA THR A 424 -0.50 -23.59 8.30
C THR A 424 -1.53 -24.67 8.64
N GLY A 425 -2.45 -24.94 7.73
CA GLY A 425 -3.48 -25.95 7.95
C GLY A 425 -4.57 -25.88 6.88
N THR A 426 -5.64 -26.62 7.09
CA THR A 426 -6.77 -26.68 6.15
C THR A 426 -8.07 -26.32 6.86
N VAL A 427 -8.78 -25.36 6.31
CA VAL A 427 -10.12 -24.97 6.71
C VAL A 427 -11.13 -25.58 5.73
N LYS A 428 -12.15 -26.26 6.24
CA LYS A 428 -13.25 -26.75 5.42
C LYS A 428 -14.35 -25.71 5.33
N LEU A 429 -14.92 -25.56 4.14
CA LEU A 429 -16.03 -24.66 3.85
C LEU A 429 -17.08 -25.39 3.03
N ASN A 430 -18.34 -25.04 3.21
CA ASN A 430 -19.40 -25.47 2.29
C ASN A 430 -19.44 -24.55 1.07
N PHE A 431 -19.59 -25.10 -0.11
CA PHE A 431 -19.75 -24.37 -1.36
C PHE A 431 -21.07 -24.71 -2.03
N LEU A 432 -21.94 -23.71 -2.07
CA LEU A 432 -23.23 -23.77 -2.74
C LEU A 432 -23.06 -23.28 -4.18
N SER A 433 -22.79 -24.20 -5.10
CA SER A 433 -22.37 -23.87 -6.48
C SER A 433 -23.43 -23.09 -7.26
N GLU A 434 -24.73 -23.34 -7.04
CA GLU A 434 -25.85 -22.62 -7.69
C GLU A 434 -25.82 -21.12 -7.41
N PHE A 435 -25.38 -20.73 -6.20
CA PHE A 435 -25.35 -19.38 -5.70
C PHE A 435 -23.93 -18.79 -5.68
N THR A 436 -22.90 -19.61 -6.01
CA THR A 436 -21.49 -19.28 -5.83
C THR A 436 -21.16 -18.80 -4.41
N LYS A 437 -21.85 -19.33 -3.43
CA LYS A 437 -21.78 -18.92 -2.02
C LYS A 437 -20.93 -19.90 -1.22
N PHE A 438 -20.01 -19.35 -0.44
CA PHE A 438 -19.28 -20.08 0.59
C PHE A 438 -19.92 -19.84 1.96
N THR A 439 -19.98 -20.89 2.78
CA THR A 439 -20.46 -20.81 4.17
C THR A 439 -19.53 -21.60 5.09
N ASN A 440 -19.63 -21.32 6.37
CA ASN A 440 -18.90 -22.10 7.38
C ASN A 440 -19.31 -23.57 7.28
N TYR A 441 -18.33 -24.46 7.39
CA TYR A 441 -18.57 -25.89 7.41
C TYR A 441 -19.28 -26.29 8.71
N THR A 442 -20.34 -27.08 8.59
CA THR A 442 -21.04 -27.72 9.71
C THR A 442 -21.26 -29.18 9.37
N ASP A 443 -20.98 -30.09 10.29
CA ASP A 443 -21.18 -31.54 10.08
C ASP A 443 -22.67 -31.92 9.92
N GLU A 444 -23.59 -30.99 10.11
CA GLU A 444 -25.05 -31.24 10.15
C GLU A 444 -25.76 -31.08 8.78
N VAL A 445 -25.04 -30.81 7.69
CA VAL A 445 -25.65 -30.72 6.35
C VAL A 445 -25.51 -32.09 5.67
N LYS A 446 -26.36 -33.03 6.05
CA LYS A 446 -26.71 -34.21 5.26
C LYS A 446 -28.14 -34.09 4.75
#